data_6bb046a6ffc74075c4033753392264b5
#
_entry.id   6bb046a6ffc74075c4033753392264b5
#
_cell.length_a   1.000
_cell.length_b   1.000
_cell.length_c   1.000
_cell.angle_alpha   90.00
_cell.angle_beta   90.00
_cell.angle_gamma   90.00
#
_symmetry.space_group_name_H-M   'P 1'
#
loop_
_entity.id
_entity.type
_entity.pdbx_description
1 polymer ?
#
loop_
_entity_poly.entity_id
_entity_poly.type
_entity_poly.pdbx_seq_one_letter_code
_entity_poly.pdbx_strand_id
1 'polypeptide(L)'
;MPKKKQKQAQVIEIPKAILFTAKFLQAVSPSLTTKFAAKLFTTPIKHKLPKRELLMERESVQKSILVPEIRKEIVVYEYGKSDRKILLVHGWSGRGTQLVKIADEMLKLGYMTISFDAPAHGKSKGNYSIMTEFIASILELEKQYGPFEFAIGHSLGGMSVLNAIKQNLQVKKAITLGSGDIIQDIIDDFISKLQLKPEFGIRLRNHFEAKFGGKMDDYSAYKAAEKTEIPVLIIHDKDDDDVSVKAAYHIQKHLKQSEIMITEGLGHRKILGDETVIQKIREFISK
;
A
#
# COMPACT_ATOMS: atom_id res chain seq x y z
N MET A 1 -17.39 26.50 -24.96
CA MET A 1 -17.39 25.04 -24.86
C MET A 1 -17.73 24.65 -23.43
N PRO A 2 -18.73 23.80 -23.15
CA PRO A 2 -19.10 23.45 -21.78
C PRO A 2 -17.98 22.59 -21.13
N LYS A 3 -17.50 23.04 -19.97
CA LYS A 3 -16.54 22.27 -19.15
C LYS A 3 -17.19 20.92 -18.78
N LYS A 4 -16.61 19.79 -19.26
CA LYS A 4 -16.98 18.46 -18.80
C LYS A 4 -16.78 18.43 -17.29
N LYS A 5 -17.87 18.24 -16.52
CA LYS A 5 -17.79 17.93 -15.09
C LYS A 5 -16.88 16.70 -14.92
N GLN A 6 -15.72 16.90 -14.32
CA GLN A 6 -14.87 15.78 -13.90
C GLN A 6 -15.72 14.94 -12.92
N LYS A 7 -15.84 13.64 -13.24
CA LYS A 7 -16.40 12.68 -12.28
C LYS A 7 -15.49 12.70 -11.05
N GLN A 8 -16.03 13.18 -9.94
CA GLN A 8 -15.37 13.06 -8.63
C GLN A 8 -14.94 11.61 -8.41
N ALA A 9 -13.74 11.43 -7.90
CA ALA A 9 -13.27 10.13 -7.47
C ALA A 9 -14.31 9.55 -6.49
N GLN A 10 -14.69 8.28 -6.66
CA GLN A 10 -15.59 7.62 -5.73
C GLN A 10 -14.85 7.46 -4.40
N VAL A 11 -15.10 8.38 -3.47
CA VAL A 11 -14.81 8.17 -2.05
C VAL A 11 -15.60 6.92 -1.65
N ILE A 12 -14.95 5.93 -1.09
CA ILE A 12 -15.64 4.73 -0.59
C ILE A 12 -16.49 5.16 0.60
N GLU A 13 -17.77 5.39 0.34
CA GLU A 13 -18.72 5.73 1.42
C GLU A 13 -18.87 4.52 2.35
N ILE A 14 -18.63 4.76 3.64
CA ILE A 14 -18.87 3.73 4.66
C ILE A 14 -20.39 3.50 4.76
N PRO A 15 -20.87 2.25 4.66
CA PRO A 15 -22.28 1.93 4.73
C PRO A 15 -22.93 2.51 6.01
N LYS A 16 -24.10 3.12 5.87
CA LYS A 16 -24.84 3.74 6.99
C LYS A 16 -25.04 2.78 8.17
N ALA A 17 -25.25 1.49 7.91
CA ALA A 17 -25.37 0.48 8.95
C ALA A 17 -24.10 0.36 9.82
N ILE A 18 -22.90 0.44 9.20
CA ILE A 18 -21.63 0.43 9.92
C ILE A 18 -21.50 1.69 10.80
N LEU A 19 -21.82 2.87 10.25
CA LEU A 19 -21.79 4.13 11.01
C LEU A 19 -22.76 4.10 12.19
N PHE A 20 -23.99 3.60 11.97
CA PHE A 20 -24.97 3.43 13.04
C PHE A 20 -24.47 2.50 14.14
N THR A 21 -23.93 1.32 13.74
CA THR A 21 -23.35 0.36 14.69
C THR A 21 -22.19 0.96 15.47
N ALA A 22 -21.29 1.70 14.82
CA ALA A 22 -20.17 2.37 15.46
C ALA A 22 -20.64 3.37 16.52
N LYS A 23 -21.63 4.22 16.18
CA LYS A 23 -22.21 5.20 17.12
C LYS A 23 -22.94 4.53 18.28
N PHE A 24 -23.72 3.49 18.02
CA PHE A 24 -24.41 2.73 19.05
C PHE A 24 -23.42 2.12 20.04
N LEU A 25 -22.40 1.42 19.53
CA LEU A 25 -21.37 0.81 20.39
C LEU A 25 -20.61 1.86 21.19
N GLN A 26 -20.33 3.05 20.61
CA GLN A 26 -19.66 4.13 21.31
C GLN A 26 -20.47 4.61 22.53
N ALA A 27 -21.81 4.60 22.46
CA ALA A 27 -22.66 4.97 23.57
C ALA A 27 -22.75 3.90 24.66
N VAL A 28 -22.55 2.62 24.29
CA VAL A 28 -22.73 1.47 25.20
C VAL A 28 -21.43 1.02 25.86
N SER A 29 -20.33 0.87 25.07
CA SER A 29 -19.08 0.31 25.59
C SER A 29 -17.88 0.75 24.76
N PRO A 30 -16.93 1.50 25.33
CA PRO A 30 -15.68 1.85 24.67
C PRO A 30 -14.87 0.62 24.23
N SER A 31 -14.87 -0.46 25.01
CA SER A 31 -14.15 -1.69 24.66
C SER A 31 -14.74 -2.38 23.42
N LEU A 32 -16.07 -2.48 23.32
CA LEU A 32 -16.73 -3.06 22.14
C LEU A 32 -16.53 -2.19 20.91
N THR A 33 -16.58 -0.87 21.08
CA THR A 33 -16.30 0.09 19.98
C THR A 33 -14.89 -0.10 19.44
N THR A 34 -13.88 -0.19 20.33
CA THR A 34 -12.50 -0.40 19.92
C THR A 34 -12.31 -1.73 19.17
N LYS A 35 -12.90 -2.83 19.68
CA LYS A 35 -12.85 -4.13 19.00
C LYS A 35 -13.54 -4.12 17.64
N PHE A 36 -14.67 -3.42 17.52
CA PHE A 36 -15.40 -3.25 16.26
C PHE A 36 -14.56 -2.45 15.26
N ALA A 37 -14.00 -1.31 15.67
CA ALA A 37 -13.10 -0.51 14.84
C ALA A 37 -11.85 -1.30 14.42
N ALA A 38 -11.24 -2.06 15.34
CA ALA A 38 -10.09 -2.91 15.04
C ALA A 38 -10.40 -3.98 13.98
N LYS A 39 -11.57 -4.61 14.07
CA LYS A 39 -12.02 -5.58 13.07
C LYS A 39 -12.18 -4.93 11.70
N LEU A 40 -12.81 -3.76 11.61
CA LEU A 40 -12.99 -3.04 10.35
C LEU A 40 -11.64 -2.56 9.78
N PHE A 41 -10.76 -2.03 10.61
CA PHE A 41 -9.45 -1.53 10.22
C PHE A 41 -8.56 -2.62 9.59
N THR A 42 -8.70 -3.86 10.06
CA THR A 42 -7.87 -4.98 9.59
C THR A 42 -8.57 -5.87 8.54
N THR A 43 -9.81 -5.56 8.13
CA THR A 43 -10.55 -6.34 7.14
C THR A 43 -10.55 -5.65 5.79
N PRO A 44 -9.74 -6.08 4.80
CA PRO A 44 -9.72 -5.47 3.48
C PRO A 44 -11.01 -5.78 2.71
N ILE A 45 -11.45 -4.83 1.88
CA ILE A 45 -12.60 -4.99 0.99
C ILE A 45 -12.11 -5.62 -0.32
N LYS A 46 -12.66 -6.78 -0.68
CA LYS A 46 -12.35 -7.42 -1.96
C LYS A 46 -13.21 -6.83 -3.07
N HIS A 47 -12.58 -6.26 -4.06
CA HIS A 47 -13.23 -5.69 -5.25
C HIS A 47 -13.15 -6.63 -6.45
N LYS A 48 -14.11 -6.54 -7.37
CA LYS A 48 -14.05 -7.23 -8.66
C LYS A 48 -12.81 -6.80 -9.44
N LEU A 49 -12.22 -7.72 -10.21
CA LEU A 49 -11.07 -7.45 -11.06
C LEU A 49 -11.44 -6.44 -12.16
N PRO A 50 -10.76 -5.29 -12.27
CA PRO A 50 -11.02 -4.32 -13.33
C PRO A 50 -10.57 -4.84 -14.69
N LYS A 51 -11.27 -4.42 -15.75
CA LYS A 51 -10.95 -4.84 -17.14
C LYS A 51 -9.49 -4.58 -17.52
N ARG A 52 -8.89 -3.49 -17.05
CA ARG A 52 -7.50 -3.12 -17.32
C ARG A 52 -6.47 -4.11 -16.76
N GLU A 53 -6.84 -4.89 -15.75
CA GLU A 53 -5.96 -5.83 -15.05
C GLU A 53 -6.08 -7.26 -15.59
N LEU A 54 -7.09 -7.56 -16.43
CA LEU A 54 -7.39 -8.90 -16.94
C LEU A 54 -6.23 -9.51 -17.75
N LEU A 55 -5.49 -8.68 -18.50
CA LEU A 55 -4.38 -9.17 -19.31
C LEU A 55 -3.24 -9.66 -18.42
N MET A 56 -2.78 -8.83 -17.50
CA MET A 56 -1.74 -9.20 -16.55
C MET A 56 -2.15 -10.44 -15.73
N GLU A 57 -3.42 -10.47 -15.27
CA GLU A 57 -3.94 -11.60 -14.49
C GLU A 57 -3.92 -12.91 -15.28
N ARG A 58 -4.25 -12.88 -16.58
CA ARG A 58 -4.26 -14.06 -17.45
C ARG A 58 -2.86 -14.50 -17.87
N GLU A 59 -1.95 -13.56 -18.13
CA GLU A 59 -0.63 -13.84 -18.68
C GLU A 59 0.43 -14.08 -17.60
N SER A 60 0.14 -13.75 -16.36
CA SER A 60 1.05 -14.06 -15.25
C SER A 60 1.01 -15.55 -14.92
N VAL A 61 2.18 -16.12 -14.63
CA VAL A 61 2.26 -17.39 -13.92
C VAL A 61 1.89 -17.12 -12.46
N GLN A 62 0.84 -17.80 -12.00
CA GLN A 62 0.33 -17.61 -10.64
C GLN A 62 0.69 -18.79 -9.76
N LYS A 63 1.22 -18.52 -8.58
CA LYS A 63 1.61 -19.54 -7.60
C LYS A 63 1.10 -19.17 -6.21
N SER A 64 0.73 -20.15 -5.42
CA SER A 64 0.50 -19.96 -3.98
C SER A 64 1.78 -20.32 -3.24
N ILE A 65 2.28 -19.42 -2.41
CA ILE A 65 3.44 -19.65 -1.56
C ILE A 65 3.08 -19.47 -0.09
N LEU A 66 3.69 -20.25 0.76
CA LEU A 66 3.59 -20.06 2.22
C LEU A 66 4.57 -18.97 2.65
N VAL A 67 4.11 -18.04 3.46
CA VAL A 67 4.96 -17.09 4.21
C VAL A 67 5.11 -17.62 5.63
N PRO A 68 6.24 -18.26 5.97
CA PRO A 68 6.40 -19.02 7.23
C PRO A 68 6.22 -18.16 8.47
N GLU A 69 6.73 -16.93 8.45
CA GLU A 69 6.70 -16.00 9.58
C GLU A 69 5.27 -15.73 10.08
N ILE A 70 4.33 -15.62 9.15
CA ILE A 70 2.92 -15.34 9.44
C ILE A 70 2.01 -16.57 9.30
N ARG A 71 2.54 -17.71 8.87
CA ARG A 71 1.83 -18.97 8.60
C ARG A 71 0.60 -18.78 7.70
N LYS A 72 0.74 -17.94 6.67
CA LYS A 72 -0.31 -17.65 5.69
C LYS A 72 0.20 -17.90 4.28
N GLU A 73 -0.71 -18.35 3.40
CA GLU A 73 -0.44 -18.45 1.97
C GLU A 73 -0.82 -17.14 1.27
N ILE A 74 0.01 -16.74 0.32
CA ILE A 74 -0.24 -15.61 -0.58
C ILE A 74 -0.18 -16.07 -2.04
N VAL A 75 -0.94 -15.41 -2.92
CA VAL A 75 -0.87 -15.64 -4.36
C VAL A 75 0.12 -14.67 -4.97
N VAL A 76 1.08 -15.20 -5.72
CA VAL A 76 2.15 -14.46 -6.39
C VAL A 76 1.89 -14.47 -7.89
N TYR A 77 2.18 -13.37 -8.55
CA TYR A 77 2.09 -13.17 -9.99
C TYR A 77 3.48 -12.93 -10.57
N GLU A 78 3.95 -13.85 -11.39
CA GLU A 78 5.17 -13.72 -12.18
C GLU A 78 4.76 -13.23 -13.58
N TYR A 79 5.04 -11.97 -13.91
CA TYR A 79 4.62 -11.37 -15.18
C TYR A 79 5.82 -10.96 -16.02
N GLY A 80 5.91 -11.52 -17.23
CA GLY A 80 7.07 -11.45 -18.11
C GLY A 80 8.09 -12.56 -17.87
N LYS A 81 9.24 -12.50 -18.58
CA LYS A 81 10.37 -13.44 -18.46
C LYS A 81 11.66 -12.64 -18.53
N SER A 82 12.42 -12.59 -17.45
CA SER A 82 13.72 -11.95 -17.38
C SER A 82 14.43 -12.35 -16.08
N ASP A 83 15.76 -12.36 -16.09
CA ASP A 83 16.55 -12.47 -14.85
C ASP A 83 16.55 -11.15 -14.06
N ARG A 84 16.24 -10.03 -14.72
CA ARG A 84 16.09 -8.71 -14.10
C ARG A 84 14.68 -8.56 -13.54
N LYS A 85 14.56 -8.48 -12.24
CA LYS A 85 13.25 -8.54 -11.57
C LYS A 85 12.94 -7.28 -10.78
N ILE A 86 11.67 -6.90 -10.78
CA ILE A 86 11.13 -5.77 -10.02
C ILE A 86 9.99 -6.27 -9.14
N LEU A 87 9.98 -5.85 -7.88
CA LEU A 87 8.89 -6.13 -6.95
C LEU A 87 7.83 -5.03 -7.03
N LEU A 88 6.56 -5.40 -7.19
CA LEU A 88 5.42 -4.49 -7.16
C LEU A 88 4.53 -4.81 -5.97
N VAL A 89 4.20 -3.79 -5.16
CA VAL A 89 3.43 -3.95 -3.92
C VAL A 89 2.19 -3.07 -3.94
N HIS A 90 1.03 -3.69 -3.89
CA HIS A 90 -0.28 -3.01 -3.92
C HIS A 90 -0.62 -2.31 -2.60
N GLY A 91 -1.60 -1.40 -2.64
CA GLY A 91 -2.16 -0.72 -1.47
C GLY A 91 -3.24 -1.52 -0.75
N TRP A 92 -3.79 -0.95 0.34
CA TRP A 92 -4.91 -1.54 1.07
C TRP A 92 -6.12 -1.80 0.18
N SER A 93 -6.76 -2.94 0.36
CA SER A 93 -7.87 -3.42 -0.50
C SER A 93 -7.51 -3.55 -2.00
N GLY A 94 -6.21 -3.48 -2.35
CA GLY A 94 -5.67 -3.73 -3.68
C GLY A 94 -5.47 -5.21 -4.00
N ARG A 95 -4.60 -5.49 -4.96
CA ARG A 95 -4.20 -6.84 -5.40
C ARG A 95 -2.94 -6.81 -6.22
N GLY A 96 -2.33 -7.96 -6.48
CA GLY A 96 -1.07 -8.07 -7.20
C GLY A 96 -1.07 -7.46 -8.61
N THR A 97 -2.22 -7.41 -9.28
CA THR A 97 -2.36 -6.81 -10.62
C THR A 97 -2.63 -5.30 -10.62
N GLN A 98 -2.73 -4.66 -9.44
CA GLN A 98 -3.12 -3.25 -9.32
C GLN A 98 -2.20 -2.29 -10.09
N LEU A 99 -0.90 -2.58 -10.12
CA LEU A 99 0.12 -1.75 -10.76
C LEU A 99 0.39 -2.16 -12.22
N VAL A 100 -0.59 -2.76 -12.92
CA VAL A 100 -0.45 -3.32 -14.27
C VAL A 100 0.16 -2.34 -15.27
N LYS A 101 -0.19 -1.05 -15.25
CA LYS A 101 0.38 -0.07 -16.20
C LYS A 101 1.87 0.15 -16.00
N ILE A 102 2.32 0.12 -14.75
CA ILE A 102 3.74 0.17 -14.41
C ILE A 102 4.39 -1.16 -14.81
N ALA A 103 3.76 -2.30 -14.51
CA ALA A 103 4.25 -3.62 -14.90
C ALA A 103 4.47 -3.72 -16.43
N ASP A 104 3.49 -3.31 -17.23
CA ASP A 104 3.57 -3.31 -18.71
C ASP A 104 4.80 -2.51 -19.22
N GLU A 105 5.08 -1.35 -18.59
CA GLU A 105 6.27 -0.57 -18.94
C GLU A 105 7.57 -1.24 -18.50
N MET A 106 7.59 -1.88 -17.35
CA MET A 106 8.78 -2.62 -16.89
C MET A 106 9.10 -3.79 -17.82
N LEU A 107 8.09 -4.48 -18.35
CA LEU A 107 8.30 -5.53 -19.36
C LEU A 107 8.96 -4.98 -20.63
N LYS A 108 8.53 -3.82 -21.12
CA LYS A 108 9.12 -3.16 -22.29
C LYS A 108 10.60 -2.78 -22.08
N LEU A 109 10.99 -2.55 -20.82
CA LEU A 109 12.38 -2.28 -20.42
C LEU A 109 13.19 -3.55 -20.15
N GLY A 110 12.63 -4.72 -20.44
CA GLY A 110 13.30 -6.00 -20.27
C GLY A 110 13.32 -6.54 -18.84
N TYR A 111 12.40 -6.07 -17.98
CA TYR A 111 12.23 -6.62 -16.63
C TYR A 111 11.08 -7.63 -16.59
N MET A 112 11.18 -8.55 -15.66
CA MET A 112 10.08 -9.35 -15.15
C MET A 112 9.54 -8.67 -13.88
N THR A 113 8.23 -8.65 -13.68
CA THR A 113 7.67 -8.15 -12.42
C THR A 113 7.15 -9.30 -11.56
N ILE A 114 7.45 -9.23 -10.27
CA ILE A 114 6.90 -10.09 -9.23
C ILE A 114 5.97 -9.23 -8.40
N SER A 115 4.72 -9.65 -8.32
CA SER A 115 3.71 -9.00 -7.47
C SER A 115 2.92 -10.06 -6.72
N PHE A 116 2.14 -9.69 -5.74
CA PHE A 116 1.40 -10.63 -4.92
C PHE A 116 0.08 -10.04 -4.41
N ASP A 117 -0.85 -10.90 -4.09
CA ASP A 117 -1.99 -10.55 -3.25
C ASP A 117 -1.59 -10.76 -1.79
N ALA A 118 -1.53 -9.71 -1.00
CA ALA A 118 -1.25 -9.82 0.44
C ALA A 118 -2.31 -10.67 1.16
N PRO A 119 -2.07 -11.17 2.37
CA PRO A 119 -3.06 -11.93 3.12
C PRO A 119 -4.43 -11.25 3.13
N ALA A 120 -5.51 -12.01 2.91
CA ALA A 120 -6.89 -11.53 2.79
C ALA A 120 -7.20 -10.60 1.60
N HIS A 121 -6.24 -10.27 0.74
CA HIS A 121 -6.44 -9.47 -0.47
C HIS A 121 -6.57 -10.36 -1.72
N GLY A 122 -7.17 -9.82 -2.79
CA GLY A 122 -7.28 -10.52 -4.07
C GLY A 122 -7.71 -11.98 -3.95
N LYS A 123 -6.90 -12.90 -4.48
CA LYS A 123 -7.08 -14.36 -4.41
C LYS A 123 -6.52 -15.00 -3.14
N SER A 124 -5.67 -14.28 -2.39
CA SER A 124 -5.12 -14.79 -1.13
C SER A 124 -6.21 -15.02 -0.09
N LYS A 125 -6.11 -16.15 0.61
CA LYS A 125 -7.06 -16.54 1.64
C LYS A 125 -6.94 -15.66 2.88
N GLY A 126 -7.98 -15.68 3.70
CA GLY A 126 -8.04 -14.97 4.97
C GLY A 126 -9.14 -13.92 5.00
N ASN A 127 -9.33 -13.33 6.18
CA ASN A 127 -10.35 -12.33 6.47
C ASN A 127 -9.80 -11.08 7.18
N TYR A 128 -8.52 -11.07 7.48
CA TYR A 128 -7.82 -9.89 8.02
C TYR A 128 -6.38 -9.83 7.51
N SER A 129 -5.85 -8.62 7.47
CA SER A 129 -4.44 -8.33 7.19
C SER A 129 -3.98 -7.10 7.97
N ILE A 130 -2.67 -6.98 8.12
CA ILE A 130 -1.99 -5.82 8.72
C ILE A 130 -0.68 -5.56 7.97
N MET A 131 -0.11 -4.37 8.11
CA MET A 131 1.08 -3.98 7.37
C MET A 131 2.28 -4.91 7.61
N THR A 132 2.46 -5.45 8.83
CA THR A 132 3.54 -6.39 9.11
C THR A 132 3.44 -7.68 8.30
N GLU A 133 2.23 -8.09 7.89
CA GLU A 133 2.04 -9.23 7.00
C GLU A 133 2.43 -8.92 5.54
N PHE A 134 2.27 -7.66 5.10
CA PHE A 134 2.83 -7.21 3.82
C PHE A 134 4.35 -7.26 3.86
N ILE A 135 4.97 -6.76 4.93
CA ILE A 135 6.42 -6.75 5.11
C ILE A 135 6.98 -8.18 5.10
N ALA A 136 6.39 -9.08 5.89
CA ALA A 136 6.79 -10.49 5.92
C ALA A 136 6.66 -11.15 4.53
N SER A 137 5.59 -10.82 3.79
CA SER A 137 5.39 -11.32 2.42
C SER A 137 6.47 -10.79 1.47
N ILE A 138 6.84 -9.51 1.56
CA ILE A 138 7.92 -8.91 0.75
C ILE A 138 9.25 -9.60 1.01
N LEU A 139 9.61 -9.81 2.28
CA LEU A 139 10.87 -10.45 2.65
C LEU A 139 10.90 -11.93 2.26
N GLU A 140 9.77 -12.63 2.31
CA GLU A 140 9.69 -14.00 1.82
C GLU A 140 9.82 -14.08 0.29
N LEU A 141 9.22 -13.12 -0.43
CA LEU A 141 9.37 -13.02 -1.88
C LEU A 141 10.82 -12.74 -2.29
N GLU A 142 11.56 -11.93 -1.54
CA GLU A 142 12.99 -11.74 -1.80
C GLU A 142 13.77 -13.04 -1.68
N LYS A 143 13.49 -13.86 -0.67
CA LYS A 143 14.16 -15.16 -0.49
C LYS A 143 13.88 -16.14 -1.64
N GLN A 144 12.64 -16.15 -2.15
CA GLN A 144 12.21 -17.11 -3.16
C GLN A 144 12.44 -16.65 -4.60
N TYR A 145 12.33 -15.35 -4.86
CA TYR A 145 12.35 -14.76 -6.20
C TYR A 145 13.49 -13.76 -6.42
N GLY A 146 14.12 -13.28 -5.37
CA GLY A 146 15.20 -12.30 -5.48
C GLY A 146 16.45 -12.80 -6.23
N PRO A 147 17.42 -11.92 -6.46
CA PRO A 147 17.40 -10.52 -6.07
C PRO A 147 16.43 -9.67 -6.90
N PHE A 148 15.86 -8.62 -6.30
CA PHE A 148 15.11 -7.58 -7.00
C PHE A 148 16.00 -6.38 -7.30
N GLU A 149 15.93 -5.82 -8.51
CA GLU A 149 16.64 -4.58 -8.80
C GLU A 149 15.94 -3.38 -8.15
N PHE A 150 14.61 -3.34 -8.21
CA PHE A 150 13.80 -2.26 -7.68
C PHE A 150 12.57 -2.79 -6.96
N ALA A 151 12.03 -1.96 -6.04
CA ALA A 151 10.74 -2.18 -5.41
C ALA A 151 9.84 -0.96 -5.60
N ILE A 152 8.60 -1.17 -6.05
CA ILE A 152 7.61 -0.12 -6.30
C ILE A 152 6.37 -0.41 -5.46
N GLY A 153 5.99 0.51 -4.59
CA GLY A 153 4.84 0.34 -3.70
C GLY A 153 3.82 1.47 -3.81
N HIS A 154 2.54 1.11 -3.77
CA HIS A 154 1.42 2.06 -3.76
C HIS A 154 0.78 2.12 -2.37
N SER A 155 0.51 3.34 -1.87
CA SER A 155 -0.22 3.55 -0.61
C SER A 155 0.41 2.76 0.55
N LEU A 156 -0.32 1.86 1.22
CA LEU A 156 0.22 0.93 2.22
C LEU A 156 1.40 0.10 1.68
N GLY A 157 1.39 -0.24 0.38
CA GLY A 157 2.51 -0.93 -0.27
C GLY A 157 3.79 -0.10 -0.27
N GLY A 158 3.70 1.23 -0.41
CA GLY A 158 4.84 2.14 -0.29
C GLY A 158 5.43 2.13 1.12
N MET A 159 4.59 2.24 2.15
CA MET A 159 5.01 2.10 3.56
C MET A 159 5.67 0.74 3.80
N SER A 160 5.08 -0.33 3.26
CA SER A 160 5.58 -1.70 3.42
C SER A 160 6.93 -1.92 2.77
N VAL A 161 7.17 -1.33 1.58
CA VAL A 161 8.47 -1.37 0.90
C VAL A 161 9.54 -0.66 1.73
N LEU A 162 9.30 0.56 2.22
CA LEU A 162 10.26 1.28 3.07
C LEU A 162 10.57 0.50 4.36
N ASN A 163 9.55 -0.08 5.00
CA ASN A 163 9.76 -0.90 6.19
C ASN A 163 10.48 -2.22 5.88
N ALA A 164 10.25 -2.83 4.73
CA ALA A 164 11.00 -4.01 4.30
C ALA A 164 12.49 -3.67 4.06
N ILE A 165 12.80 -2.51 3.46
CA ILE A 165 14.19 -2.00 3.31
C ILE A 165 14.84 -1.80 4.68
N LYS A 166 14.14 -1.20 5.63
CA LYS A 166 14.59 -1.09 7.02
C LYS A 166 14.88 -2.45 7.66
N GLN A 167 14.23 -3.52 7.18
CA GLN A 167 14.41 -4.91 7.62
C GLN A 167 15.28 -5.73 6.64
N ASN A 168 16.16 -5.06 5.90
CA ASN A 168 17.18 -5.61 5.01
C ASN A 168 16.69 -6.17 3.66
N LEU A 169 15.52 -5.76 3.15
CA LEU A 169 15.20 -5.98 1.72
C LEU A 169 16.31 -5.32 0.86
N GLN A 170 16.94 -6.13 0.00
CA GLN A 170 18.03 -5.67 -0.85
C GLN A 170 17.50 -5.25 -2.23
N VAL A 171 17.48 -3.94 -2.48
CA VAL A 171 17.12 -3.35 -3.77
C VAL A 171 18.03 -2.15 -4.07
N LYS A 172 18.27 -1.86 -5.34
CA LYS A 172 19.10 -0.72 -5.76
C LYS A 172 18.40 0.62 -5.55
N LYS A 173 17.08 0.67 -5.77
CA LYS A 173 16.23 1.86 -5.63
C LYS A 173 14.82 1.46 -5.24
N ALA A 174 14.08 2.38 -4.63
CA ALA A 174 12.67 2.21 -4.33
C ALA A 174 11.82 3.35 -4.87
N ILE A 175 10.53 3.05 -5.13
CA ILE A 175 9.56 4.04 -5.61
C ILE A 175 8.29 3.91 -4.79
N THR A 176 7.79 5.01 -4.26
CA THR A 176 6.52 5.07 -3.54
C THR A 176 5.53 5.97 -4.25
N LEU A 177 4.30 5.49 -4.45
CA LEU A 177 3.20 6.24 -5.07
C LEU A 177 2.07 6.41 -4.06
N GLY A 178 1.71 7.66 -3.73
CA GLY A 178 0.63 7.95 -2.77
C GLY A 178 0.82 7.25 -1.42
N SER A 179 2.06 7.10 -0.95
CA SER A 179 2.37 6.38 0.29
C SER A 179 1.80 7.10 1.51
N GLY A 180 1.20 6.35 2.44
CA GLY A 180 0.97 6.83 3.79
C GLY A 180 2.28 7.08 4.52
N ASP A 181 2.20 7.72 5.69
CA ASP A 181 3.37 8.04 6.48
C ASP A 181 3.17 7.70 7.97
N ILE A 182 2.58 8.59 8.75
CA ILE A 182 2.40 8.42 10.20
C ILE A 182 1.22 7.50 10.46
N ILE A 183 1.44 6.40 11.17
CA ILE A 183 0.36 5.43 11.43
C ILE A 183 -0.75 6.01 12.29
N GLN A 184 -0.42 6.91 13.24
CA GLN A 184 -1.45 7.54 14.06
C GLN A 184 -2.40 8.39 13.20
N ASP A 185 -1.89 9.12 12.21
CA ASP A 185 -2.72 9.93 11.32
C ASP A 185 -3.68 9.05 10.49
N ILE A 186 -3.20 7.88 10.04
CA ILE A 186 -4.03 6.90 9.32
C ILE A 186 -5.15 6.34 10.21
N ILE A 187 -4.83 6.06 11.47
CA ILE A 187 -5.81 5.61 12.48
C ILE A 187 -6.83 6.71 12.75
N ASP A 188 -6.39 7.95 12.94
CA ASP A 188 -7.25 9.07 13.28
C ASP A 188 -8.19 9.44 12.13
N ASP A 189 -7.70 9.40 10.89
CA ASP A 189 -8.54 9.54 9.69
C ASP A 189 -9.60 8.42 9.60
N PHE A 190 -9.21 7.18 9.84
CA PHE A 190 -10.15 6.05 9.87
C PHE A 190 -11.23 6.22 10.95
N ILE A 191 -10.85 6.63 12.16
CA ILE A 191 -11.79 6.90 13.26
C ILE A 191 -12.73 8.05 12.90
N SER A 192 -12.21 9.11 12.27
CA SER A 192 -13.01 10.22 11.77
C SER A 192 -14.03 9.78 10.71
N LYS A 193 -13.60 8.95 9.75
CA LYS A 193 -14.48 8.35 8.72
C LYS A 193 -15.58 7.48 9.32
N LEU A 194 -15.33 6.81 10.45
CA LEU A 194 -16.33 6.08 11.22
C LEU A 194 -17.25 6.99 12.06
N GLN A 195 -17.00 8.30 12.07
CA GLN A 195 -17.70 9.30 12.88
C GLN A 195 -17.65 8.97 14.39
N LEU A 196 -16.57 8.35 14.84
CA LEU A 196 -16.28 8.11 16.25
C LEU A 196 -15.53 9.29 16.88
N LYS A 197 -15.55 9.39 18.20
CA LYS A 197 -14.80 10.42 18.92
C LYS A 197 -13.30 10.22 18.76
N PRO A 198 -12.48 11.30 18.69
CA PRO A 198 -11.02 11.22 18.47
C PRO A 198 -10.29 10.32 19.46
N GLU A 199 -10.75 10.21 20.71
CA GLU A 199 -10.16 9.35 21.74
C GLU A 199 -10.05 7.87 21.33
N PHE A 200 -10.90 7.42 20.38
CA PHE A 200 -10.86 6.06 19.85
C PHE A 200 -9.64 5.81 18.96
N GLY A 201 -9.00 6.84 18.41
CA GLY A 201 -7.71 6.71 17.72
C GLY A 201 -6.62 6.16 18.65
N ILE A 202 -6.47 6.79 19.82
CA ILE A 202 -5.52 6.33 20.84
C ILE A 202 -5.89 4.93 21.37
N ARG A 203 -7.20 4.68 21.60
CA ARG A 203 -7.66 3.36 22.05
C ARG A 203 -7.38 2.27 21.02
N LEU A 204 -7.57 2.54 19.75
CA LEU A 204 -7.32 1.60 18.67
C LEU A 204 -5.82 1.29 18.54
N ARG A 205 -4.96 2.32 18.57
CA ARG A 205 -3.51 2.14 18.60
C ARG A 205 -3.09 1.26 19.77
N ASN A 206 -3.49 1.61 21.00
CA ASN A 206 -3.14 0.88 22.21
C ASN A 206 -3.65 -0.58 22.16
N HIS A 207 -4.82 -0.82 21.57
CA HIS A 207 -5.35 -2.16 21.34
C HIS A 207 -4.42 -3.01 20.46
N PHE A 208 -3.91 -2.43 19.36
CA PHE A 208 -2.99 -3.13 18.47
C PHE A 208 -1.61 -3.32 19.09
N GLU A 209 -1.07 -2.33 19.77
CA GLU A 209 0.20 -2.43 20.48
C GLU A 209 0.16 -3.52 21.55
N ALA A 210 -0.93 -3.59 22.31
CA ALA A 210 -1.13 -4.66 23.31
C ALA A 210 -1.30 -6.06 22.68
N LYS A 211 -1.93 -6.12 21.48
CA LYS A 211 -2.21 -7.40 20.80
C LYS A 211 -1.01 -7.97 20.06
N PHE A 212 -0.22 -7.13 19.40
CA PHE A 212 0.86 -7.57 18.50
C PHE A 212 2.27 -7.32 19.09
N GLY A 213 2.38 -6.56 20.16
CA GLY A 213 3.66 -6.10 20.71
C GLY A 213 4.27 -4.96 19.90
N GLY A 214 5.21 -4.24 20.50
CA GLY A 214 5.90 -3.12 19.88
C GLY A 214 5.03 -1.85 19.74
N LYS A 215 5.64 -0.79 19.25
CA LYS A 215 4.95 0.48 18.99
C LYS A 215 4.52 0.55 17.53
N MET A 216 3.26 0.88 17.27
CA MET A 216 2.78 1.02 15.90
C MET A 216 3.54 2.09 15.12
N ASP A 217 3.96 3.16 15.79
CA ASP A 217 4.74 4.24 15.17
C ASP A 217 6.10 3.78 14.62
N ASP A 218 6.67 2.68 15.14
CA ASP A 218 7.91 2.12 14.60
C ASP A 218 7.79 1.65 13.15
N TYR A 219 6.58 1.47 12.67
CA TYR A 219 6.25 1.13 11.29
C TYR A 219 5.83 2.35 10.45
N SER A 220 5.82 3.56 11.00
CA SER A 220 5.59 4.79 10.23
C SER A 220 6.65 4.95 9.15
N ALA A 221 6.24 5.45 7.96
CA ALA A 221 7.14 5.47 6.80
C ALA A 221 8.34 6.40 7.03
N TYR A 222 8.17 7.52 7.74
CA TYR A 222 9.29 8.43 8.06
C TYR A 222 10.38 7.74 8.88
N LYS A 223 10.03 6.87 9.83
CA LYS A 223 11.01 6.10 10.61
C LYS A 223 11.75 5.04 9.78
N ALA A 224 11.06 4.49 8.79
CA ALA A 224 11.71 3.60 7.83
C ALA A 224 12.62 4.40 6.88
N ALA A 225 12.19 5.59 6.46
CA ALA A 225 12.96 6.52 5.64
C ALA A 225 14.30 6.90 6.29
N GLU A 226 14.33 7.17 7.61
CA GLU A 226 15.56 7.46 8.36
C GLU A 226 16.64 6.36 8.25
N LYS A 227 16.21 5.12 8.01
CA LYS A 227 17.08 3.94 7.89
C LYS A 227 17.32 3.52 6.44
N THR A 228 16.73 4.23 5.48
CA THR A 228 16.85 3.93 4.06
C THR A 228 18.07 4.64 3.48
N GLU A 229 19.05 3.85 3.01
CA GLU A 229 20.31 4.37 2.45
C GLU A 229 20.28 4.51 0.91
N ILE A 230 19.35 3.82 0.25
CA ILE A 230 19.22 3.78 -1.20
C ILE A 230 18.40 4.95 -1.74
N PRO A 231 18.55 5.32 -3.02
CA PRO A 231 17.72 6.34 -3.65
C PRO A 231 16.25 5.97 -3.67
N VAL A 232 15.37 6.90 -3.31
CA VAL A 232 13.90 6.73 -3.32
C VAL A 232 13.25 7.81 -4.17
N LEU A 233 12.41 7.41 -5.12
CA LEU A 233 11.50 8.32 -5.81
C LEU A 233 10.14 8.32 -5.11
N ILE A 234 9.72 9.49 -4.64
CA ILE A 234 8.42 9.70 -4.03
C ILE A 234 7.52 10.36 -5.07
N ILE A 235 6.37 9.74 -5.37
CA ILE A 235 5.36 10.29 -6.27
C ILE A 235 4.05 10.44 -5.51
N HIS A 236 3.46 11.64 -5.53
CA HIS A 236 2.21 11.90 -4.83
C HIS A 236 1.37 12.92 -5.60
N ASP A 237 0.05 12.80 -5.50
CA ASP A 237 -0.85 13.78 -6.08
C ASP A 237 -1.34 14.77 -5.00
N LYS A 238 -1.35 16.07 -5.33
CA LYS A 238 -1.79 17.07 -4.35
C LYS A 238 -3.28 16.98 -4.02
N ASP A 239 -4.08 16.41 -4.94
CA ASP A 239 -5.51 16.20 -4.81
C ASP A 239 -5.83 14.74 -4.40
N ASP A 240 -4.93 14.10 -3.67
CA ASP A 240 -5.13 12.77 -3.10
C ASP A 240 -6.05 12.88 -1.86
N ASP A 241 -7.30 12.38 -2.01
CA ASP A 241 -8.31 12.39 -0.96
C ASP A 241 -8.16 11.25 0.06
N ASP A 242 -7.34 10.22 -0.25
CA ASP A 242 -7.11 9.08 0.62
C ASP A 242 -5.90 9.32 1.54
N VAL A 243 -4.83 9.94 1.02
CA VAL A 243 -3.59 10.23 1.75
C VAL A 243 -3.11 11.65 1.43
N SER A 244 -2.99 12.48 2.45
CA SER A 244 -2.52 13.86 2.27
C SER A 244 -1.12 13.92 1.66
N VAL A 245 -0.91 14.81 0.68
CA VAL A 245 0.41 15.09 0.09
C VAL A 245 1.48 15.49 1.12
N LYS A 246 1.09 15.93 2.30
CA LYS A 246 2.02 16.20 3.43
C LYS A 246 2.85 14.97 3.79
N ALA A 247 2.30 13.77 3.62
CA ALA A 247 2.99 12.51 3.84
C ALA A 247 4.24 12.41 2.94
N ALA A 248 4.13 12.76 1.66
CA ALA A 248 5.24 12.73 0.72
C ALA A 248 6.39 13.66 1.13
N TYR A 249 6.08 14.89 1.51
CA TYR A 249 7.09 15.85 1.97
C TYR A 249 7.72 15.44 3.31
N HIS A 250 6.92 14.85 4.21
CA HIS A 250 7.45 14.39 5.49
C HIS A 250 8.37 13.18 5.31
N ILE A 251 8.03 12.20 4.49
CA ILE A 251 8.91 11.07 4.13
C ILE A 251 10.18 11.59 3.46
N GLN A 252 10.07 12.54 2.51
CA GLN A 252 11.21 13.12 1.83
C GLN A 252 12.24 13.72 2.80
N LYS A 253 11.77 14.46 3.79
CA LYS A 253 12.60 15.11 4.81
C LYS A 253 13.46 14.12 5.60
N HIS A 254 13.02 12.86 5.72
CA HIS A 254 13.70 11.82 6.51
C HIS A 254 14.55 10.86 5.65
N LEU A 255 14.47 10.96 4.31
CA LEU A 255 15.30 10.18 3.40
C LEU A 255 16.64 10.86 3.15
N LYS A 256 17.72 10.08 3.09
CA LYS A 256 19.07 10.58 2.76
C LYS A 256 19.23 10.92 1.28
N GLN A 257 18.60 10.12 0.42
CA GLN A 257 18.66 10.26 -1.04
C GLN A 257 17.25 10.13 -1.61
N SER A 258 16.68 11.22 -2.14
CA SER A 258 15.32 11.17 -2.69
C SER A 258 15.13 12.13 -3.85
N GLU A 259 14.26 11.72 -4.78
CA GLU A 259 13.59 12.59 -5.74
C GLU A 259 12.10 12.62 -5.38
N ILE A 260 11.45 13.77 -5.59
CA ILE A 260 10.00 13.91 -5.39
C ILE A 260 9.33 14.43 -6.65
N MET A 261 8.18 13.84 -6.98
CA MET A 261 7.28 14.32 -8.03
C MET A 261 5.89 14.52 -7.44
N ILE A 262 5.39 15.75 -7.49
CA ILE A 262 4.02 16.08 -7.11
C ILE A 262 3.20 16.32 -8.36
N THR A 263 2.10 15.58 -8.51
CA THR A 263 1.12 15.73 -9.58
C THR A 263 -0.14 16.45 -9.09
N GLU A 264 -1.04 16.76 -10.01
CA GLU A 264 -2.30 17.45 -9.74
C GLU A 264 -3.45 16.83 -10.53
N GLY A 265 -4.60 16.60 -9.91
CA GLY A 265 -5.81 16.10 -10.56
C GLY A 265 -5.84 14.60 -10.82
N LEU A 266 -4.84 13.84 -10.39
CA LEU A 266 -4.80 12.39 -10.54
C LEU A 266 -5.43 11.67 -9.33
N GLY A 267 -5.25 12.21 -8.14
CA GLY A 267 -5.70 11.60 -6.89
C GLY A 267 -5.01 10.24 -6.65
N HIS A 268 -5.48 9.53 -5.63
CA HIS A 268 -4.84 8.33 -5.10
C HIS A 268 -4.67 7.15 -6.09
N ARG A 269 -5.54 7.03 -7.09
CA ARG A 269 -5.58 5.83 -7.96
C ARG A 269 -5.20 6.08 -9.41
N LYS A 270 -5.52 7.23 -9.99
CA LYS A 270 -5.17 7.51 -11.39
C LYS A 270 -3.67 7.68 -11.58
N ILE A 271 -2.96 8.11 -10.53
CA ILE A 271 -1.50 8.22 -10.47
C ILE A 271 -0.79 6.92 -10.90
N LEU A 272 -1.42 5.74 -10.72
CA LEU A 272 -0.86 4.44 -11.11
C LEU A 272 -0.84 4.17 -12.63
N GLY A 273 -1.53 4.99 -13.40
CA GLY A 273 -1.66 4.79 -14.85
C GLY A 273 -1.42 6.04 -15.68
N ASP A 274 -0.95 7.11 -15.04
CA ASP A 274 -0.62 8.36 -15.72
C ASP A 274 0.72 8.23 -16.47
N GLU A 275 0.74 8.68 -17.72
CA GLU A 275 1.89 8.54 -18.61
C GLU A 275 3.10 9.35 -18.12
N THR A 276 2.90 10.53 -17.56
CA THR A 276 3.98 11.37 -17.01
C THR A 276 4.61 10.74 -15.79
N VAL A 277 3.78 10.13 -14.94
CA VAL A 277 4.24 9.36 -13.77
C VAL A 277 5.07 8.15 -14.21
N ILE A 278 4.57 7.39 -15.18
CA ILE A 278 5.27 6.22 -15.72
C ILE A 278 6.59 6.63 -16.36
N GLN A 279 6.62 7.73 -17.13
CA GLN A 279 7.85 8.26 -17.70
C GLN A 279 8.86 8.64 -16.62
N LYS A 280 8.43 9.30 -15.53
CA LYS A 280 9.30 9.64 -14.42
C LYS A 280 9.89 8.41 -13.73
N ILE A 281 9.10 7.34 -13.58
CA ILE A 281 9.58 6.05 -13.06
C ILE A 281 10.68 5.49 -13.97
N ARG A 282 10.46 5.47 -15.29
CA ARG A 282 11.46 4.99 -16.27
C ARG A 282 12.78 5.76 -16.16
N GLU A 283 12.71 7.09 -16.13
CA GLU A 283 13.88 7.95 -15.99
C GLU A 283 14.65 7.67 -14.70
N PHE A 284 13.95 7.48 -13.58
CA PHE A 284 14.57 7.23 -12.30
C PHE A 284 15.28 5.88 -12.25
N ILE A 285 14.69 4.82 -12.81
CA ILE A 285 15.34 3.48 -12.80
C ILE A 285 16.47 3.35 -13.82
N SER A 286 16.52 4.21 -14.85
CA SER A 286 17.54 4.18 -15.90
C SER A 286 18.82 4.94 -15.54
N LYS A 287 18.79 5.78 -14.52
CA LYS A 287 19.95 6.45 -13.93
C LYS A 287 20.79 5.47 -13.11
#